data_c82f1b2a500b3abde54d09849d28f810
#
_entry.id   c82f1b2a500b3abde54d09849d28f810
#
_cell.length_a   1.000
_cell.length_b   1.000
_cell.length_c   1.000
_cell.angle_alpha   90.00
_cell.angle_beta   90.00
_cell.angle_gamma   90.00
#
_symmetry.space_group_name_H-M   'P 1'
#
loop_
_entity.id
_entity.type
_entity.pdbx_description
1 polymer ?
#
loop_
_entity_poly.entity_id
_entity_poly.type
_entity_poly.pdbx_seq_one_letter_code
_entity_poly.pdbx_strand_id
1 'polypeptide(L)'
;PVELSGRDVIGQAQTGTGKTAAFGIPILQKVDPKLKKPQAIVLCPTRELAIQVADEIRKLAKYMASVKILPIYGGQEISKQIRSLKSGVQIIIGTPGRMMDHMRRKTVKFDNIHTVVLDEADEMLDMGFREDIETILNGVPEERQTMLFSATMPKPIMELAKAYQTEPETIKVIRKELTVPNITQYYYEVRPKNKSEVLSRLLDIYDPKLSVVFCNTKKGVDELVADLKGRGYFAE
;
A
#
# COMPACT_ATOMS: atom_id res chain seq x y z
N PRO A 1 13.45 3.28 -16.11
CA PRO A 1 14.39 4.27 -16.67
C PRO A 1 14.03 5.71 -16.28
N VAL A 2 12.75 6.11 -16.32
CA VAL A 2 12.30 7.46 -15.96
C VAL A 2 12.54 7.77 -14.49
N GLU A 3 12.23 6.86 -13.60
CA GLU A 3 12.45 7.01 -12.16
C GLU A 3 13.95 7.23 -11.84
N LEU A 4 14.84 6.62 -12.64
CA LEU A 4 16.29 6.77 -12.48
C LEU A 4 16.82 8.14 -12.92
N SER A 5 16.10 8.84 -13.81
CA SER A 5 16.46 10.20 -14.23
C SER A 5 16.15 11.28 -13.18
N GLY A 6 15.46 10.90 -12.09
CA GLY A 6 15.09 11.85 -11.04
C GLY A 6 13.79 12.63 -11.30
N ARG A 7 13.13 12.40 -12.43
CA ARG A 7 11.86 13.04 -12.78
C ARG A 7 10.72 12.49 -11.93
N ASP A 8 9.72 13.30 -11.68
CA ASP A 8 8.47 12.86 -11.07
C ASP A 8 7.71 11.92 -11.99
N VAL A 9 6.99 10.96 -11.39
CA VAL A 9 6.32 9.89 -12.14
C VAL A 9 4.89 9.69 -11.64
N ILE A 10 3.97 9.54 -12.57
CA ILE A 10 2.64 8.99 -12.33
C ILE A 10 2.59 7.59 -12.97
N GLY A 11 2.56 6.55 -12.16
CA GLY A 11 2.44 5.16 -12.59
C GLY A 11 1.01 4.65 -12.47
N GLN A 12 0.29 4.51 -13.58
CA GLN A 12 -1.01 3.85 -13.57
C GLN A 12 -0.84 2.37 -13.84
N ALA A 13 -0.94 1.55 -12.78
CA ALA A 13 -0.71 0.11 -12.88
C ALA A 13 -1.43 -0.65 -11.77
N GLN A 14 -1.96 -1.83 -12.10
CA GLN A 14 -2.59 -2.74 -11.12
C GLN A 14 -1.55 -3.41 -10.22
N THR A 15 -2.02 -4.06 -9.14
CA THR A 15 -1.18 -4.89 -8.27
C THR A 15 -0.55 -6.05 -9.06
N GLY A 16 0.68 -6.45 -8.71
CA GLY A 16 1.39 -7.54 -9.38
C GLY A 16 2.03 -7.17 -10.73
N THR A 17 2.13 -5.90 -11.09
CA THR A 17 2.79 -5.42 -12.32
C THR A 17 4.25 -5.04 -12.13
N GLY A 18 4.83 -5.25 -10.94
CA GLY A 18 6.21 -4.90 -10.64
C GLY A 18 6.42 -3.48 -10.11
N LYS A 19 5.36 -2.79 -9.64
CA LYS A 19 5.45 -1.42 -9.09
C LYS A 19 6.54 -1.28 -8.02
N THR A 20 6.60 -2.22 -7.06
CA THR A 20 7.59 -2.19 -5.97
C THR A 20 9.02 -2.17 -6.49
N ALA A 21 9.34 -2.94 -7.53
CA ALA A 21 10.65 -2.90 -8.15
C ALA A 21 10.88 -1.59 -8.92
N ALA A 22 9.85 -1.04 -9.56
CA ALA A 22 9.93 0.21 -10.32
C ALA A 22 10.38 1.37 -9.45
N PHE A 23 9.85 1.53 -8.22
CA PHE A 23 10.30 2.58 -7.31
C PHE A 23 11.42 2.13 -6.36
N GLY A 24 11.45 0.85 -5.97
CA GLY A 24 12.44 0.34 -5.01
C GLY A 24 13.87 0.37 -5.53
N ILE A 25 14.09 0.02 -6.82
CA ILE A 25 15.41 0.06 -7.45
C ILE A 25 15.97 1.49 -7.50
N PRO A 26 15.24 2.51 -8.01
CA PRO A 26 15.70 3.89 -7.98
C PRO A 26 16.00 4.43 -6.57
N ILE A 27 15.15 4.11 -5.58
CA ILE A 27 15.41 4.48 -4.18
C ILE A 27 16.74 3.89 -3.72
N LEU A 28 16.96 2.59 -3.92
CA LEU A 28 18.17 1.90 -3.48
C LEU A 28 19.43 2.43 -4.17
N GLN A 29 19.34 2.86 -5.41
CA GLN A 29 20.48 3.46 -6.13
C GLN A 29 20.84 4.88 -5.65
N LYS A 30 19.86 5.63 -5.14
CA LYS A 30 20.07 7.01 -4.65
C LYS A 30 20.46 7.08 -3.18
N VAL A 31 20.12 6.07 -2.39
CA VAL A 31 20.36 6.05 -0.95
C VAL A 31 21.87 5.99 -0.65
N ASP A 32 22.37 6.93 0.17
CA ASP A 32 23.70 6.84 0.79
C ASP A 32 23.65 5.95 2.04
N PRO A 33 24.28 4.75 2.01
CA PRO A 33 24.30 3.84 3.16
C PRO A 33 25.02 4.39 4.39
N LYS A 34 25.90 5.38 4.22
CA LYS A 34 26.67 6.00 5.30
C LYS A 34 25.83 7.01 6.08
N LEU A 35 24.86 7.65 5.42
CA LEU A 35 23.96 8.61 6.05
C LEU A 35 22.85 7.86 6.82
N LYS A 36 22.99 7.77 8.14
CA LYS A 36 22.04 7.08 9.05
C LYS A 36 20.80 7.93 9.34
N LYS A 37 20.15 8.46 8.30
CA LYS A 37 18.94 9.28 8.36
C LYS A 37 17.96 8.85 7.28
N PRO A 38 16.64 9.09 7.46
CA PRO A 38 15.66 8.83 6.42
C PRO A 38 15.94 9.65 5.16
N GLN A 39 15.98 8.99 4.02
CA GLN A 39 16.29 9.55 2.70
C GLN A 39 15.15 9.28 1.70
N ALA A 40 14.36 8.25 1.95
CA ALA A 40 13.17 7.96 1.16
C ALA A 40 11.99 7.57 2.05
N ILE A 41 10.79 7.96 1.61
CA ILE A 41 9.50 7.57 2.24
C ILE A 41 8.63 6.89 1.18
N VAL A 42 8.02 5.77 1.55
CA VAL A 42 6.94 5.14 0.79
C VAL A 42 5.70 5.13 1.66
N LEU A 43 4.61 5.76 1.20
CA LEU A 43 3.31 5.71 1.86
C LEU A 43 2.44 4.62 1.23
N CYS A 44 1.80 3.82 2.08
CA CYS A 44 0.92 2.71 1.71
C CYS A 44 -0.39 2.80 2.50
N PRO A 45 -1.55 2.37 1.94
CA PRO A 45 -2.84 2.44 2.61
C PRO A 45 -2.94 1.57 3.86
N THR A 46 -2.33 0.39 3.82
CA THR A 46 -2.51 -0.63 4.87
C THR A 46 -1.17 -1.06 5.49
N ARG A 47 -1.28 -1.60 6.69
CA ARG A 47 -0.17 -2.21 7.42
C ARG A 47 0.44 -3.36 6.63
N GLU A 48 -0.41 -4.21 6.10
CA GLU A 48 -0.04 -5.42 5.36
C GLU A 48 0.80 -5.05 4.13
N LEU A 49 0.34 -4.05 3.36
CA LEU A 49 1.08 -3.56 2.20
C LEU A 49 2.42 -2.93 2.59
N ALA A 50 2.46 -2.13 3.66
CA ALA A 50 3.71 -1.54 4.14
C ALA A 50 4.75 -2.59 4.53
N ILE A 51 4.32 -3.70 5.15
CA ILE A 51 5.19 -4.84 5.48
C ILE A 51 5.66 -5.53 4.20
N GLN A 52 4.74 -5.83 3.28
CA GLN A 52 5.06 -6.49 2.01
C GLN A 52 6.07 -5.68 1.19
N VAL A 53 5.83 -4.38 1.01
CA VAL A 53 6.75 -3.48 0.30
C VAL A 53 8.11 -3.42 0.98
N ALA A 54 8.14 -3.38 2.33
CA ALA A 54 9.40 -3.41 3.07
C ALA A 54 10.19 -4.69 2.81
N ASP A 55 9.53 -5.83 2.78
CA ASP A 55 10.17 -7.13 2.54
C ASP A 55 10.65 -7.28 1.08
N GLU A 56 9.88 -6.75 0.12
CA GLU A 56 10.30 -6.73 -1.28
C GLU A 56 11.53 -5.83 -1.49
N ILE A 57 11.56 -4.63 -0.90
CA ILE A 57 12.74 -3.75 -1.00
C ILE A 57 13.94 -4.37 -0.26
N ARG A 58 13.75 -5.06 0.88
CA ARG A 58 14.83 -5.80 1.55
C ARG A 58 15.42 -6.90 0.67
N LYS A 59 14.57 -7.62 -0.09
CA LYS A 59 15.06 -8.63 -1.06
C LYS A 59 15.91 -7.99 -2.14
N LEU A 60 15.49 -6.83 -2.67
CA LEU A 60 16.28 -6.07 -3.65
C LEU A 60 17.61 -5.56 -3.04
N ALA A 61 17.58 -5.15 -1.77
CA ALA A 61 18.74 -4.65 -1.03
C ALA A 61 19.63 -5.77 -0.44
N LYS A 62 19.45 -7.03 -0.83
CA LYS A 62 20.12 -8.21 -0.21
C LYS A 62 21.63 -8.03 -0.04
N TYR A 63 22.29 -7.38 -0.98
CA TYR A 63 23.74 -7.15 -0.95
C TYR A 63 24.13 -5.74 -0.45
N MET A 64 23.16 -4.96 0.07
CA MET A 64 23.37 -3.63 0.61
C MET A 64 23.23 -3.63 2.15
N ALA A 65 24.10 -4.37 2.83
CA ALA A 65 23.99 -4.66 4.27
C ALA A 65 23.86 -3.43 5.19
N SER A 66 24.33 -2.26 4.75
CA SER A 66 24.27 -1.01 5.51
C SER A 66 22.97 -0.23 5.33
N VAL A 67 22.11 -0.60 4.37
CA VAL A 67 20.82 0.05 4.14
C VAL A 67 19.75 -0.59 5.02
N LYS A 68 19.15 0.23 5.89
CA LYS A 68 18.08 -0.19 6.78
C LYS A 68 16.74 0.33 6.30
N ILE A 69 15.79 -0.59 6.20
CA ILE A 69 14.41 -0.36 5.75
C ILE A 69 13.49 -0.63 6.92
N LEU A 70 12.69 0.38 7.31
CA LEU A 70 11.79 0.31 8.46
C LEU A 70 10.34 0.47 8.04
N PRO A 71 9.48 -0.53 8.22
CA PRO A 71 8.05 -0.36 8.12
C PRO A 71 7.50 0.34 9.37
N ILE A 72 6.65 1.37 9.18
CA ILE A 72 6.01 2.18 10.22
C ILE A 72 4.49 2.12 10.03
N TYR A 73 3.75 1.47 10.95
CA TYR A 73 2.32 1.26 10.84
C TYR A 73 1.62 1.18 12.20
N GLY A 74 0.31 1.35 12.21
CA GLY A 74 -0.53 1.22 13.40
C GLY A 74 -0.60 -0.22 13.93
N GLY A 75 -1.04 -0.37 15.19
CA GLY A 75 -1.16 -1.68 15.82
C GLY A 75 0.14 -2.27 16.38
N GLN A 76 1.29 -1.67 16.10
CA GLN A 76 2.56 -2.00 16.76
C GLN A 76 2.91 -0.95 17.82
N GLU A 77 3.61 -1.35 18.86
CA GLU A 77 4.11 -0.45 19.89
C GLU A 77 5.06 0.58 19.31
N ILE A 78 4.71 1.86 19.42
CA ILE A 78 5.46 2.96 18.79
C ILE A 78 6.90 3.09 19.32
N SER A 79 7.15 2.72 20.58
CA SER A 79 8.47 2.74 21.19
C SER A 79 9.50 1.85 20.46
N LYS A 80 9.05 0.73 19.86
CA LYS A 80 9.90 -0.15 19.04
C LYS A 80 10.31 0.55 17.76
N GLN A 81 9.37 1.25 17.11
CA GLN A 81 9.65 2.02 15.89
C GLN A 81 10.58 3.20 16.18
N ILE A 82 10.38 3.91 17.29
CA ILE A 82 11.26 5.01 17.74
C ILE A 82 12.69 4.50 17.98
N ARG A 83 12.87 3.37 18.63
CA ARG A 83 14.21 2.76 18.83
C ARG A 83 14.89 2.45 17.49
N SER A 84 14.14 1.87 16.56
CA SER A 84 14.66 1.57 15.22
C SER A 84 15.06 2.84 14.46
N LEU A 85 14.25 3.89 14.51
CA LEU A 85 14.58 5.20 13.89
C LEU A 85 15.86 5.78 14.48
N LYS A 86 16.03 5.73 15.81
CA LYS A 86 17.24 6.20 16.49
C LYS A 86 18.51 5.41 16.12
N SER A 87 18.37 4.14 15.76
CA SER A 87 19.49 3.30 15.32
C SER A 87 19.99 3.62 13.90
N GLY A 88 19.32 4.55 13.22
CA GLY A 88 19.60 4.98 11.86
C GLY A 88 18.88 4.12 10.82
N VAL A 89 18.03 4.75 10.02
CA VAL A 89 17.22 4.13 8.96
C VAL A 89 17.26 5.01 7.73
N GLN A 90 17.46 4.44 6.55
CA GLN A 90 17.51 5.19 5.30
C GLN A 90 16.17 5.22 4.57
N ILE A 91 15.38 4.15 4.65
CA ILE A 91 14.11 4.03 3.93
C ILE A 91 13.00 3.75 4.93
N ILE A 92 11.96 4.57 4.91
CA ILE A 92 10.76 4.40 5.72
C ILE A 92 9.60 4.01 4.80
N ILE A 93 8.85 2.98 5.19
CA ILE A 93 7.65 2.57 4.49
C ILE A 93 6.52 2.59 5.50
N GLY A 94 5.46 3.36 5.27
CA GLY A 94 4.50 3.55 6.33
C GLY A 94 3.08 3.87 5.91
N THR A 95 2.16 3.69 6.86
CA THR A 95 0.79 4.18 6.72
C THR A 95 0.71 5.65 7.15
N PRO A 96 -0.12 6.47 6.47
CA PRO A 96 -0.19 7.92 6.73
C PRO A 96 -0.42 8.25 8.20
N GLY A 97 -1.44 7.68 8.85
CA GLY A 97 -1.78 8.00 10.24
C GLY A 97 -0.65 7.71 11.25
N ARG A 98 0.12 6.61 11.08
CA ARG A 98 1.28 6.34 11.96
C ARG A 98 2.46 7.26 11.64
N MET A 99 2.65 7.65 10.40
CA MET A 99 3.65 8.65 10.02
C MET A 99 3.34 9.99 10.70
N MET A 100 2.07 10.42 10.70
CA MET A 100 1.59 11.59 11.43
C MET A 100 1.88 11.52 12.94
N ASP A 101 1.71 10.34 13.57
CA ASP A 101 2.08 10.16 15.00
C ASP A 101 3.57 10.40 15.24
N HIS A 102 4.44 9.90 14.37
CA HIS A 102 5.87 10.13 14.46
C HIS A 102 6.24 11.61 14.23
N MET A 103 5.57 12.29 13.29
CA MET A 103 5.75 13.73 13.04
C MET A 103 5.37 14.56 14.27
N ARG A 104 4.16 14.35 14.82
CA ARG A 104 3.67 15.03 16.04
C ARG A 104 4.62 14.83 17.23
N ARG A 105 5.19 13.64 17.37
CA ARG A 105 6.16 13.31 18.42
C ARG A 105 7.58 13.76 18.10
N LYS A 106 7.84 14.31 16.92
CA LYS A 106 9.17 14.72 16.44
C LYS A 106 10.20 13.57 16.53
N THR A 107 9.76 12.33 16.32
CA THR A 107 10.60 11.12 16.40
C THR A 107 11.16 10.70 15.05
N VAL A 108 10.65 11.28 13.98
CA VAL A 108 11.15 11.18 12.61
C VAL A 108 11.53 12.58 12.13
N LYS A 109 12.63 12.68 11.37
CA LYS A 109 13.08 13.90 10.72
C LYS A 109 13.14 13.67 9.23
N PHE A 110 12.62 14.61 8.47
CA PHE A 110 12.49 14.51 7.01
C PHE A 110 13.51 15.34 6.23
N ASP A 111 14.43 16.03 6.92
CA ASP A 111 15.36 16.99 6.34
C ASP A 111 16.23 16.42 5.19
N ASN A 112 16.38 15.10 5.12
CA ASN A 112 17.23 14.43 4.12
C ASN A 112 16.41 13.59 3.14
N ILE A 113 15.07 13.71 3.15
CA ILE A 113 14.22 13.01 2.20
C ILE A 113 14.36 13.64 0.83
N HIS A 114 14.80 12.84 -0.14
CA HIS A 114 14.91 13.21 -1.55
C HIS A 114 14.00 12.39 -2.46
N THR A 115 13.27 11.39 -1.90
CA THR A 115 12.34 10.57 -2.67
C THR A 115 11.10 10.26 -1.84
N VAL A 116 9.92 10.53 -2.39
CA VAL A 116 8.63 10.17 -1.82
C VAL A 116 7.85 9.32 -2.82
N VAL A 117 7.27 8.24 -2.33
CA VAL A 117 6.40 7.36 -3.12
C VAL A 117 5.03 7.28 -2.44
N LEU A 118 3.98 7.46 -3.22
CA LEU A 118 2.61 7.15 -2.83
C LEU A 118 2.20 5.88 -3.57
N ASP A 119 2.12 4.74 -2.88
CA ASP A 119 1.70 3.47 -3.47
C ASP A 119 0.25 3.17 -3.12
N GLU A 120 -0.54 2.77 -4.11
CA GLU A 120 -2.01 2.63 -4.02
C GLU A 120 -2.66 3.93 -3.51
N ALA A 121 -2.33 5.04 -4.18
CA ALA A 121 -2.77 6.36 -3.78
C ALA A 121 -4.30 6.52 -3.80
N ASP A 122 -4.99 5.89 -4.75
CA ASP A 122 -6.46 5.84 -4.82
C ASP A 122 -7.06 5.22 -3.55
N GLU A 123 -6.54 4.09 -3.11
CA GLU A 123 -7.00 3.43 -1.89
C GLU A 123 -6.75 4.31 -0.64
N MET A 124 -5.60 4.99 -0.56
CA MET A 124 -5.35 5.92 0.55
C MET A 124 -6.35 7.07 0.59
N LEU A 125 -6.75 7.62 -0.57
CA LEU A 125 -7.76 8.68 -0.62
C LEU A 125 -9.16 8.15 -0.27
N ASP A 126 -9.52 6.96 -0.73
CA ASP A 126 -10.81 6.32 -0.40
C ASP A 126 -10.91 6.00 1.10
N MET A 127 -9.79 5.72 1.77
CA MET A 127 -9.70 5.56 3.22
C MET A 127 -9.70 6.91 3.99
N GLY A 128 -9.72 8.05 3.30
CA GLY A 128 -9.78 9.38 3.91
C GLY A 128 -8.43 9.96 4.36
N PHE A 129 -7.30 9.42 3.89
CA PHE A 129 -5.95 9.87 4.29
C PHE A 129 -5.44 11.10 3.51
N ARG A 130 -6.31 11.81 2.78
CA ARG A 130 -5.88 12.97 1.97
C ARG A 130 -5.12 14.01 2.79
N GLU A 131 -5.69 14.48 3.88
CA GLU A 131 -5.10 15.52 4.74
C GLU A 131 -3.78 15.05 5.38
N ASP A 132 -3.71 13.79 5.78
CA ASP A 132 -2.48 13.20 6.34
C ASP A 132 -1.36 13.17 5.28
N ILE A 133 -1.68 12.76 4.04
CA ILE A 133 -0.73 12.73 2.91
C ILE A 133 -0.23 14.14 2.60
N GLU A 134 -1.11 15.11 2.45
CA GLU A 134 -0.76 16.51 2.19
C GLU A 134 0.13 17.07 3.31
N THR A 135 -0.18 16.78 4.57
CA THR A 135 0.64 17.20 5.72
C THR A 135 2.04 16.57 5.69
N ILE A 136 2.15 15.29 5.33
CA ILE A 136 3.44 14.60 5.19
C ILE A 136 4.23 15.22 4.03
N LEU A 137 3.62 15.43 2.88
CA LEU A 137 4.24 16.01 1.69
C LEU A 137 4.74 17.45 1.93
N ASN A 138 4.01 18.23 2.72
CA ASN A 138 4.41 19.58 3.13
C ASN A 138 5.55 19.56 4.19
N GLY A 139 5.74 18.45 4.88
CA GLY A 139 6.79 18.27 5.90
C GLY A 139 8.11 17.76 5.35
N VAL A 140 8.20 17.38 4.08
CA VAL A 140 9.45 16.95 3.41
C VAL A 140 10.00 18.07 2.53
N PRO A 141 11.32 18.07 2.20
CA PRO A 141 11.92 19.09 1.35
C PRO A 141 11.20 19.23 0.00
N GLU A 142 11.15 20.44 -0.54
CA GLU A 142 10.58 20.71 -1.87
C GLU A 142 11.41 20.06 -2.98
N GLU A 143 12.73 20.13 -2.86
CA GLU A 143 13.66 19.49 -3.79
C GLU A 143 13.68 17.97 -3.54
N ARG A 144 12.76 17.28 -4.19
CA ARG A 144 12.62 15.83 -4.11
C ARG A 144 12.07 15.25 -5.40
N GLN A 145 12.18 13.96 -5.55
CA GLN A 145 11.42 13.19 -6.54
C GLN A 145 10.16 12.66 -5.88
N THR A 146 9.00 12.92 -6.49
CA THR A 146 7.71 12.36 -6.05
C THR A 146 7.18 11.37 -7.08
N MET A 147 6.94 10.14 -6.66
CA MET A 147 6.37 9.07 -7.49
C MET A 147 4.99 8.68 -6.96
N LEU A 148 3.97 8.74 -7.81
CA LEU A 148 2.61 8.39 -7.49
C LEU A 148 2.21 7.14 -8.28
N PHE A 149 1.84 6.07 -7.57
CA PHE A 149 1.33 4.83 -8.15
C PHE A 149 -0.12 4.62 -7.73
N SER A 150 -0.98 4.31 -8.71
CA SER A 150 -2.40 4.09 -8.49
C SER A 150 -2.96 3.17 -9.57
N ALA A 151 -3.98 2.38 -9.25
CA ALA A 151 -4.71 1.58 -10.23
C ALA A 151 -5.65 2.47 -11.05
N THR A 152 -6.25 3.46 -10.41
CA THR A 152 -7.22 4.39 -10.98
C THR A 152 -6.70 5.83 -10.92
N MET A 153 -7.20 6.70 -11.81
CA MET A 153 -6.80 8.12 -11.88
C MET A 153 -8.04 9.04 -11.78
N PRO A 154 -8.80 8.97 -10.69
CA PRO A 154 -9.91 9.88 -10.47
C PRO A 154 -9.40 11.31 -10.22
N LYS A 155 -10.31 12.28 -10.32
CA LYS A 155 -9.99 13.70 -10.18
C LYS A 155 -9.18 14.04 -8.91
N PRO A 156 -9.49 13.49 -7.70
CA PRO A 156 -8.70 13.78 -6.50
C PRO A 156 -7.22 13.35 -6.60
N ILE A 157 -6.93 12.23 -7.28
CA ILE A 157 -5.55 11.77 -7.52
C ILE A 157 -4.81 12.74 -8.45
N MET A 158 -5.46 13.20 -9.50
CA MET A 158 -4.87 14.15 -10.44
C MET A 158 -4.63 15.52 -9.78
N GLU A 159 -5.52 15.95 -8.88
CA GLU A 159 -5.34 17.17 -8.07
C GLU A 159 -4.10 17.05 -7.15
N LEU A 160 -3.95 15.90 -6.47
CA LEU A 160 -2.79 15.62 -5.61
C LEU A 160 -1.49 15.62 -6.43
N ALA A 161 -1.48 14.95 -7.58
CA ALA A 161 -0.34 14.94 -8.48
C ALA A 161 0.04 16.37 -8.92
N LYS A 162 -0.94 17.16 -9.36
CA LYS A 162 -0.71 18.55 -9.79
C LYS A 162 -0.16 19.45 -8.68
N ALA A 163 -0.56 19.20 -7.41
CA ALA A 163 -0.13 20.02 -6.29
C ALA A 163 1.29 19.69 -5.80
N TYR A 164 1.75 18.44 -5.96
CA TYR A 164 2.97 17.94 -5.32
C TYR A 164 4.00 17.34 -6.26
N GLN A 165 3.75 17.36 -7.57
CA GLN A 165 4.68 16.89 -8.59
C GLN A 165 5.02 17.99 -9.61
N THR A 166 6.24 17.96 -10.12
CA THR A 166 6.72 18.90 -11.13
C THR A 166 6.90 18.17 -12.46
N GLU A 167 6.10 18.55 -13.46
CA GLU A 167 6.14 17.97 -14.82
C GLU A 167 6.25 16.43 -14.83
N PRO A 168 5.34 15.71 -14.13
CA PRO A 168 5.45 14.26 -13.98
C PRO A 168 5.31 13.54 -15.30
N GLU A 169 6.13 12.52 -15.51
CA GLU A 169 5.95 11.60 -16.64
C GLU A 169 4.89 10.56 -16.27
N THR A 170 3.89 10.41 -17.13
CA THR A 170 2.80 9.45 -16.93
C THR A 170 3.10 8.14 -17.63
N ILE A 171 3.22 7.07 -16.89
CA ILE A 171 3.44 5.71 -17.37
C ILE A 171 2.19 4.88 -17.10
N LYS A 172 1.57 4.37 -18.17
CA LYS A 172 0.37 3.51 -18.04
C LYS A 172 0.70 2.08 -18.46
N VAL A 173 0.55 1.16 -17.51
CA VAL A 173 0.62 -0.27 -17.77
C VAL A 173 -0.81 -0.78 -17.90
N ILE A 174 -1.32 -0.74 -19.13
CA ILE A 174 -2.67 -1.24 -19.43
C ILE A 174 -2.56 -2.74 -19.68
N ARG A 175 -3.10 -3.57 -18.78
CA ARG A 175 -3.48 -4.92 -19.18
C ARG A 175 -4.69 -4.81 -20.08
N LYS A 176 -4.61 -5.33 -21.30
CA LYS A 176 -5.72 -5.34 -22.27
C LYS A 176 -6.97 -6.07 -21.79
N GLU A 177 -6.87 -6.84 -20.71
CA GLU A 177 -7.97 -7.62 -20.15
C GLU A 177 -8.36 -7.06 -18.77
N LEU A 178 -9.60 -6.61 -18.67
CA LEU A 178 -10.25 -6.13 -17.42
C LEU A 178 -10.41 -7.24 -16.36
N THR A 179 -10.27 -8.49 -16.77
CA THR A 179 -10.35 -9.67 -15.91
C THR A 179 -9.06 -10.46 -15.99
N VAL A 180 -8.65 -11.05 -14.85
CA VAL A 180 -7.52 -11.99 -14.85
C VAL A 180 -7.93 -13.19 -15.73
N PRO A 181 -7.13 -13.58 -16.74
CA PRO A 181 -7.54 -14.57 -17.76
C PRO A 181 -8.04 -15.92 -17.19
N ASN A 182 -7.69 -16.22 -15.95
CA ASN A 182 -8.01 -17.48 -15.27
C ASN A 182 -9.12 -17.36 -14.21
N ILE A 183 -9.86 -16.24 -14.16
CA ILE A 183 -10.97 -16.07 -13.22
C ILE A 183 -12.27 -16.09 -13.98
N THR A 184 -13.10 -17.11 -13.73
CA THR A 184 -14.47 -17.15 -14.18
C THR A 184 -15.35 -16.45 -13.15
N GLN A 185 -16.12 -15.46 -13.58
CA GLN A 185 -16.99 -14.67 -12.71
C GLN A 185 -18.44 -15.03 -12.93
N TYR A 186 -19.17 -15.24 -11.85
CA TYR A 186 -20.60 -15.44 -11.84
C TYR A 186 -21.26 -14.44 -10.90
N TYR A 187 -22.49 -14.04 -11.17
CA TYR A 187 -23.31 -13.28 -10.24
C TYR A 187 -24.67 -13.92 -10.08
N TYR A 188 -25.26 -13.77 -8.89
CA TYR A 188 -26.57 -14.29 -8.56
C TYR A 188 -27.40 -13.18 -7.92
N GLU A 189 -28.58 -12.90 -8.51
CA GLU A 189 -29.53 -11.97 -7.91
C GLU A 189 -30.30 -12.68 -6.80
N VAL A 190 -30.06 -12.29 -5.56
CA VAL A 190 -30.59 -12.96 -4.38
C VAL A 190 -31.21 -11.97 -3.41
N ARG A 191 -32.39 -12.27 -2.90
CA ARG A 191 -32.98 -11.47 -1.81
C ARG A 191 -32.10 -11.56 -0.56
N PRO A 192 -31.90 -10.45 0.22
CA PRO A 192 -31.00 -10.44 1.36
C PRO A 192 -31.19 -11.60 2.35
N LYS A 193 -32.42 -11.95 2.66
CA LYS A 193 -32.79 -13.03 3.59
C LYS A 193 -32.40 -14.44 3.12
N ASN A 194 -32.13 -14.62 1.82
CA ASN A 194 -31.84 -15.94 1.23
C ASN A 194 -30.33 -16.11 0.92
N LYS A 195 -29.48 -15.10 1.24
CA LYS A 195 -28.06 -15.13 0.86
C LYS A 195 -27.31 -16.33 1.43
N SER A 196 -27.48 -16.62 2.72
CA SER A 196 -26.82 -17.78 3.36
C SER A 196 -27.30 -19.13 2.74
N GLU A 197 -28.59 -19.25 2.44
CA GLU A 197 -29.12 -20.45 1.82
C GLU A 197 -28.53 -20.65 0.42
N VAL A 198 -28.48 -19.59 -0.38
CA VAL A 198 -27.91 -19.68 -1.74
C VAL A 198 -26.42 -19.99 -1.65
N LEU A 199 -25.68 -19.36 -0.70
CA LEU A 199 -24.27 -19.67 -0.48
C LEU A 199 -24.04 -21.14 -0.16
N SER A 200 -24.82 -21.72 0.77
CA SER A 200 -24.74 -23.15 1.11
C SER A 200 -24.94 -24.04 -0.13
N ARG A 201 -25.97 -23.75 -0.93
CA ARG A 201 -26.21 -24.51 -2.18
C ARG A 201 -25.06 -24.38 -3.18
N LEU A 202 -24.43 -23.19 -3.28
CA LEU A 202 -23.27 -23.01 -4.16
C LEU A 202 -22.07 -23.79 -3.65
N LEU A 203 -21.85 -23.84 -2.34
CA LEU A 203 -20.78 -24.65 -1.73
C LEU A 203 -21.01 -26.14 -2.01
N ASP A 204 -22.26 -26.63 -1.89
CA ASP A 204 -22.60 -28.02 -2.17
C ASP A 204 -22.44 -28.37 -3.66
N ILE A 205 -22.83 -27.46 -4.58
CA ILE A 205 -22.77 -27.71 -6.03
C ILE A 205 -21.34 -27.69 -6.56
N TYR A 206 -20.55 -26.72 -6.11
CA TYR A 206 -19.20 -26.50 -6.65
C TYR A 206 -18.10 -27.22 -5.86
N ASP A 207 -18.39 -27.68 -4.66
CA ASP A 207 -17.48 -28.40 -3.75
C ASP A 207 -16.05 -27.81 -3.76
N PRO A 208 -15.86 -26.51 -3.51
CA PRO A 208 -14.57 -25.86 -3.63
C PRO A 208 -13.63 -26.31 -2.50
N LYS A 209 -12.38 -26.61 -2.85
CA LYS A 209 -11.33 -26.96 -1.86
C LYS A 209 -11.07 -25.85 -0.85
N LEU A 210 -11.24 -24.60 -1.24
CA LEU A 210 -11.07 -23.40 -0.42
C LEU A 210 -12.01 -22.32 -0.93
N SER A 211 -12.70 -21.67 0.00
CA SER A 211 -13.57 -20.53 -0.29
C SER A 211 -13.26 -19.36 0.63
N VAL A 212 -13.29 -18.15 0.09
CA VAL A 212 -13.22 -16.90 0.86
C VAL A 212 -14.51 -16.13 0.64
N VAL A 213 -15.24 -15.85 1.70
CA VAL A 213 -16.51 -15.11 1.65
C VAL A 213 -16.34 -13.74 2.28
N PHE A 214 -16.58 -12.68 1.51
CA PHE A 214 -16.51 -11.31 1.99
C PHE A 214 -17.88 -10.82 2.48
N CYS A 215 -17.92 -10.22 3.66
CA CYS A 215 -19.08 -9.59 4.24
C CYS A 215 -18.84 -8.09 4.46
N ASN A 216 -19.91 -7.29 4.41
CA ASN A 216 -19.79 -5.82 4.59
C ASN A 216 -19.46 -5.41 6.03
N THR A 217 -19.68 -6.25 7.03
CA THR A 217 -19.48 -5.93 8.44
C THR A 217 -18.87 -7.10 9.20
N LYS A 218 -18.10 -6.82 10.26
CA LYS A 218 -17.56 -7.85 11.17
C LYS A 218 -18.68 -8.71 11.77
N LYS A 219 -19.75 -8.08 12.23
CA LYS A 219 -20.91 -8.79 12.76
C LYS A 219 -21.53 -9.76 11.73
N GLY A 220 -21.59 -9.34 10.45
CA GLY A 220 -22.06 -10.21 9.37
C GLY A 220 -21.14 -11.41 9.11
N VAL A 221 -19.84 -11.27 9.36
CA VAL A 221 -18.88 -12.40 9.32
C VAL A 221 -19.21 -13.39 10.43
N ASP A 222 -19.32 -12.89 11.68
CA ASP A 222 -19.61 -13.74 12.85
C ASP A 222 -20.94 -14.50 12.69
N GLU A 223 -21.99 -13.82 12.23
CA GLU A 223 -23.31 -14.41 11.95
C GLU A 223 -23.23 -15.47 10.85
N LEU A 224 -22.52 -15.20 9.75
CA LEU A 224 -22.36 -16.14 8.65
C LEU A 224 -21.57 -17.39 9.07
N VAL A 225 -20.48 -17.21 9.81
CA VAL A 225 -19.68 -18.33 10.35
C VAL A 225 -20.52 -19.21 11.25
N ALA A 226 -21.35 -18.63 12.15
CA ALA A 226 -22.25 -19.39 13.00
C ALA A 226 -23.29 -20.17 12.21
N ASP A 227 -23.89 -19.56 11.18
CA ASP A 227 -24.90 -20.21 10.33
C ASP A 227 -24.29 -21.38 9.51
N LEU A 228 -23.12 -21.16 8.91
CA LEU A 228 -22.42 -22.20 8.14
C LEU A 228 -22.00 -23.38 9.03
N LYS A 229 -21.48 -23.12 10.25
CA LYS A 229 -21.18 -24.16 11.24
C LYS A 229 -22.42 -24.94 11.63
N GLY A 230 -23.56 -24.26 11.86
CA GLY A 230 -24.85 -24.89 12.15
C GLY A 230 -25.36 -25.79 11.03
N ARG A 231 -24.95 -25.56 9.78
CA ARG A 231 -25.24 -26.36 8.59
C ARG A 231 -24.20 -27.45 8.33
N GLY A 232 -23.16 -27.58 9.16
CA GLY A 232 -22.14 -28.62 9.04
C GLY A 232 -20.92 -28.26 8.21
N TYR A 233 -20.79 -27.01 7.76
CA TYR A 233 -19.57 -26.57 7.05
C TYR A 233 -18.45 -26.22 8.04
N PHE A 234 -17.21 -26.48 7.64
CA PHE A 234 -16.05 -25.93 8.33
C PHE A 234 -15.88 -24.47 7.92
N ALA A 235 -16.04 -23.52 8.86
CA ALA A 235 -15.92 -22.08 8.64
C ALA A 235 -15.20 -21.40 9.81
N GLU A 236 -14.36 -20.40 9.55
CA GLU A 236 -13.66 -19.61 10.54
C GLU A 236 -13.46 -18.16 10.08
#